data_a1de5f629edf219bfedcbf036432a47e
#
_entry.id   a1de5f629edf219bfedcbf036432a47e
#
_cell.length_a   1.000
_cell.length_b   1.000
_cell.length_c   1.000
_cell.angle_alpha   90.00
_cell.angle_beta   90.00
_cell.angle_gamma   90.00
#
_symmetry.space_group_name_H-M   'P 1'
#
loop_
_entity.id
_entity.type
_entity.pdbx_description
1 polymer ?
#
loop_
_entity_poly.entity_id
_entity_poly.type
_entity_poly.pdbx_seq_one_letter_code
_entity_poly.pdbx_strand_id
1 'polypeptide(L)' 'MQEYEDLKVLVDEVGHDILKAEGGNKAAGTRVRKQMQKIKQAAQLVRNRILEIRSAD' A
#
# COMPACT_ATOMS: atom_id res chain seq x y z
N MET A 1 13.97 -5.66 4.09
CA MET A 1 13.89 -4.70 2.97
C MET A 1 12.98 -3.55 3.38
N GLN A 2 13.49 -2.33 3.32
CA GLN A 2 12.73 -1.16 3.79
C GLN A 2 11.47 -0.92 2.97
N GLU A 3 11.56 -1.07 1.66
CA GLU A 3 10.41 -0.89 0.76
C GLU A 3 9.26 -1.83 1.12
N TYR A 4 9.56 -3.05 1.51
CA TYR A 4 8.55 -4.00 1.95
C TYR A 4 7.95 -3.62 3.31
N GLU A 5 8.79 -3.16 4.24
CA GLU A 5 8.30 -2.69 5.55
C GLU A 5 7.36 -1.50 5.38
N ASP A 6 7.70 -0.56 4.49
CA ASP A 6 6.86 0.60 4.19
C ASP A 6 5.51 0.17 3.61
N LEU A 7 5.52 -0.81 2.69
CA LEU A 7 4.30 -1.36 2.10
C LEU A 7 3.40 -1.98 3.17
N LYS A 8 3.97 -2.74 4.10
CA LYS A 8 3.20 -3.36 5.19
C LYS A 8 2.51 -2.33 6.05
N VAL A 9 3.19 -1.23 6.37
CA VAL A 9 2.62 -0.13 7.16
C VAL A 9 1.40 0.47 6.45
N LEU A 10 1.52 0.74 5.15
CA LEU A 10 0.41 1.31 4.38
C LEU A 10 -0.80 0.38 4.32
N VAL A 11 -0.56 -0.92 4.17
CA VAL A 11 -1.62 -1.94 4.16
C VAL A 11 -2.30 -2.00 5.53
N ASP A 12 -1.53 -1.95 6.59
CA ASP A 12 -2.04 -2.01 7.95
C ASP A 12 -2.90 -0.79 8.28
N GLU A 13 -2.43 0.40 7.90
CA GLU A 13 -3.14 1.66 8.17
C GLU A 13 -4.50 1.76 7.49
N VAL A 14 -4.67 1.18 6.32
CA VAL A 14 -5.91 1.30 5.55
C VAL A 14 -7.06 0.44 6.12
N GLY A 15 -6.74 -0.52 6.97
CA GLY A 15 -7.73 -1.49 7.49
C GLY A 15 -8.93 -0.84 8.16
N HIS A 16 -8.72 0.20 8.99
CA HIS A 16 -9.82 0.91 9.67
C HIS A 16 -10.77 1.58 8.68
N ASP A 17 -10.23 2.24 7.68
CA ASP A 17 -11.05 2.91 6.67
C ASP A 17 -11.81 1.92 5.80
N ILE A 18 -11.23 0.74 5.55
CA ILE A 18 -11.93 -0.32 4.82
C ILE A 18 -13.18 -0.75 5.58
N LEU A 19 -13.06 -0.99 6.89
CA LEU A 19 -14.21 -1.37 7.73
C LEU A 19 -15.29 -0.30 7.73
N LYS A 20 -14.90 0.97 7.84
CA LYS A 20 -15.84 2.10 7.80
C LYS A 20 -16.52 2.22 6.44
N ALA A 21 -15.76 2.03 5.35
CA ALA A 21 -16.30 2.09 3.98
C ALA A 21 -17.31 0.96 3.74
N GLU A 22 -17.02 -0.24 4.21
CA GLU A 22 -17.94 -1.38 4.13
C GLU A 22 -19.24 -1.09 4.89
N GLY A 23 -19.15 -0.31 5.98
CA GLY A 23 -20.31 0.13 6.75
C GLY A 23 -21.06 1.32 6.13
N GLY A 24 -20.66 1.81 4.96
CA GLY A 24 -21.35 2.87 4.25
C GLY A 24 -20.75 4.26 4.41
N ASN A 25 -19.61 4.42 5.07
CA ASN A 25 -18.97 5.72 5.24
C ASN A 25 -18.27 6.14 3.93
N LYS A 26 -18.85 7.13 3.24
CA LYS A 26 -18.34 7.60 1.94
C LYS A 26 -16.97 8.25 2.04
N ALA A 27 -16.73 9.02 3.10
CA ALA A 27 -15.43 9.67 3.31
C ALA A 27 -14.33 8.63 3.50
N ALA A 28 -14.62 7.55 4.23
CA ALA A 28 -13.68 6.44 4.40
C ALA A 28 -13.38 5.77 3.05
N GLY A 29 -14.39 5.59 2.21
CA GLY A 29 -14.21 5.04 0.88
C GLY A 29 -13.26 5.87 0.03
N THR A 30 -13.37 7.19 0.09
CA THR A 30 -12.48 8.10 -0.61
C THR A 30 -11.03 7.96 -0.09
N ARG A 31 -10.86 7.86 1.22
CA ARG A 31 -9.53 7.65 1.82
C ARG A 31 -8.91 6.32 1.42
N VAL A 32 -9.73 5.25 1.36
CA VAL A 32 -9.29 3.92 0.91
C VAL A 32 -8.74 3.99 -0.51
N ARG A 33 -9.49 4.63 -1.42
CA ARG A 33 -9.07 4.76 -2.83
C ARG A 33 -7.73 5.50 -2.94
N LYS A 34 -7.57 6.56 -2.17
CA LYS A 34 -6.33 7.35 -2.11
C LYS A 34 -5.16 6.50 -1.59
N GLN A 35 -5.42 5.74 -0.52
CA GLN A 35 -4.41 4.88 0.09
C GLN A 35 -4.00 3.74 -0.86
N MET A 36 -4.94 3.23 -1.66
CA MET A 36 -4.62 2.19 -2.64
C MET A 36 -3.63 2.69 -3.70
N GLN A 37 -3.69 3.97 -4.07
CA GLN A 37 -2.69 4.55 -4.97
C GLN A 37 -1.30 4.53 -4.33
N LYS A 38 -1.21 4.85 -3.04
CA LYS A 38 0.06 4.79 -2.31
C LYS A 38 0.57 3.35 -2.19
N ILE A 39 -0.32 2.41 -1.92
CA ILE A 39 0.02 0.98 -1.83
C ILE A 39 0.54 0.48 -3.18
N LYS A 40 -0.11 0.86 -4.27
CA LYS A 40 0.33 0.51 -5.62
C LYS A 40 1.75 1.01 -5.89
N GLN A 41 2.04 2.25 -5.52
CA GLN A 41 3.37 2.84 -5.68
C GLN A 41 4.40 2.12 -4.82
N ALA A 42 4.04 1.82 -3.56
CA ALA A 42 4.93 1.11 -2.65
C ALA A 42 5.23 -0.31 -3.14
N ALA A 43 4.22 -0.99 -3.69
CA ALA A 43 4.41 -2.31 -4.30
C ALA A 43 5.37 -2.25 -5.49
N GLN A 44 5.26 -1.20 -6.31
CA GLN A 44 6.17 -1.01 -7.44
C GLN A 44 7.61 -0.82 -6.97
N LEU A 45 7.82 -0.10 -5.87
CA LEU A 45 9.16 0.08 -5.29
C LEU A 45 9.76 -1.24 -4.83
N VAL A 46 8.95 -2.14 -4.27
CA VAL A 46 9.40 -3.49 -3.91
C VAL A 46 9.86 -4.25 -5.16
N ARG A 47 9.06 -4.21 -6.23
CA ARG A 47 9.41 -4.86 -7.50
C ARG A 47 10.73 -4.31 -8.06
N ASN A 48 10.88 -3.00 -8.05
CA ASN A 48 12.09 -2.34 -8.54
C ASN A 48 13.31 -2.78 -7.72
N ARG A 49 13.16 -2.88 -6.41
CA ARG A 49 14.23 -3.33 -5.53
C ARG A 49 14.65 -4.77 -5.82
N ILE A 50 13.69 -5.65 -6.04
CA ILE A 50 13.96 -7.05 -6.41
C ILE A 50 14.71 -7.11 -7.74
N LEU A 51 14.32 -6.30 -8.72
CA LEU A 51 15.00 -6.25 -10.02
C LEU A 51 16.45 -5.76 -9.89
N GLU A 52 16.70 -4.76 -9.03
CA GLU A 52 18.06 -4.28 -8.74
C GLU A 52 18.92 -5.38 -8.14
N ILE A 53 18.38 -6.12 -7.18
CA ILE A 53 19.10 -7.22 -6.53
C ILE A 53 19.46 -8.31 -7.54
N ARG A 54 18.52 -8.65 -8.44
CA ARG A 54 18.77 -9.64 -9.49
C ARG A 54 19.83 -9.16 -10.49
N SER A 55 19.78 -7.87 -10.83
CA SER A 55 20.72 -7.28 -11.78
C SER A 55 22.17 -7.23 -11.25
N ALA A 56 22.32 -7.23 -9.92
CA ALA A 56 23.63 -7.22 -9.27
C ALA A 56 24.33 -8.58 -9.33
N ASP A 57 23.61 -9.63 -9.63
CA ASP A 57 24.15 -10.99 -9.77
C ASP A 57 24.80 -11.18 -11.14
#